data_17aef11c66473f21dd1cc87d55d5570b
#
_entry.id   17aef11c66473f21dd1cc87d55d5570b
#
_cell.length_a   1.000
_cell.length_b   1.000
_cell.length_c   1.000
_cell.angle_alpha   90.00
_cell.angle_beta   90.00
_cell.angle_gamma   90.00
#
_symmetry.space_group_name_H-M   'P 1'
#
loop_
_entity.id
_entity.type
_entity.pdbx_description
1 polymer ?
#
loop_
_entity_poly.entity_id
_entity_poly.type
_entity_poly.pdbx_seq_one_letter_code
_entity_poly.pdbx_strand_id
1 'polypeptide(L)'
;MVNKRKKPIALAIPSSLVAEHNHLREKTLTIGMIARAASIYRVEDIYIFKDIPDESVLIRDILNYVETPQYLRKKLHSIRKEFSYVGLLQPLRTPHHPREKHSRNLRKNEYREGILVTRKRGDNYVDIGVNRLLKIKGKAPSEGSRVTTQILDNKLMIGRFVSQTKIQQYWGYKVHINKGKFSKLSGNFPLRVATSREGIRYSVVSEQFRRDWEKAKKVLIAFGSPRNGLKKILSHEQNGIDGLFDYELNMILNQGTATVRTEEAIHATLAILNQLDTE
;
A
#
# COMPACT_ATOMS: atom_id res chain seq x y z
N MET A 1 -14.72 10.44 8.54
CA MET A 1 -13.76 9.30 8.34
C MET A 1 -13.43 9.24 6.86
N VAL A 2 -12.19 8.89 6.50
CA VAL A 2 -11.74 8.90 5.11
C VAL A 2 -12.18 7.61 4.41
N ASN A 3 -12.96 7.73 3.35
CA ASN A 3 -13.41 6.59 2.54
C ASN A 3 -12.32 6.12 1.56
N LYS A 4 -12.45 4.90 1.06
CA LYS A 4 -11.68 4.42 -0.10
C LYS A 4 -11.91 5.33 -1.30
N ARG A 5 -10.96 5.34 -2.21
CA ARG A 5 -11.18 5.99 -3.51
C ARG A 5 -12.28 5.25 -4.28
N LYS A 6 -13.11 5.99 -5.01
CA LYS A 6 -14.06 5.38 -5.98
C LYS A 6 -13.29 4.58 -7.04
N LYS A 7 -12.09 5.05 -7.38
CA LYS A 7 -11.18 4.43 -8.32
C LYS A 7 -9.90 3.96 -7.61
N PRO A 8 -9.72 2.65 -7.40
CA PRO A 8 -8.52 2.10 -6.81
C PRO A 8 -7.27 2.45 -7.60
N ILE A 9 -6.24 2.89 -6.91
CA ILE A 9 -4.90 3.12 -7.45
C ILE A 9 -3.97 2.02 -6.96
N ALA A 10 -3.23 1.43 -7.89
CA ALA A 10 -2.11 0.55 -7.63
C ALA A 10 -0.81 1.21 -8.05
N LEU A 11 0.24 1.07 -7.24
CA LEU A 11 1.59 1.46 -7.60
C LEU A 11 2.37 0.23 -8.08
N ALA A 12 3.21 0.40 -9.09
CA ALA A 12 4.24 -0.55 -9.46
C ALA A 12 5.61 0.10 -9.26
N ILE A 13 6.44 -0.51 -8.41
CA ILE A 13 7.78 -0.03 -8.05
C ILE A 13 8.82 -1.11 -8.31
N PRO A 14 10.04 -0.78 -8.76
CA PRO A 14 11.07 -1.78 -9.00
C PRO A 14 11.68 -2.28 -7.70
N SER A 15 12.11 -3.54 -7.68
CA SER A 15 12.78 -4.12 -6.51
C SER A 15 14.14 -3.48 -6.20
N SER A 16 14.73 -2.77 -7.17
CA SER A 16 16.00 -2.04 -7.02
C SER A 16 15.85 -0.62 -6.45
N LEU A 17 14.64 -0.18 -6.13
CA LEU A 17 14.36 1.23 -5.80
C LEU A 17 15.22 1.80 -4.66
N VAL A 18 15.67 0.97 -3.71
CA VAL A 18 16.53 1.36 -2.57
C VAL A 18 18.00 0.96 -2.73
N ALA A 19 18.37 0.45 -3.91
CA ALA A 19 19.72 -0.06 -4.16
C ALA A 19 20.82 1.02 -4.21
N GLU A 20 20.46 2.29 -4.32
CA GLU A 20 21.43 3.41 -4.21
C GLU A 20 21.93 3.63 -2.79
N HIS A 21 21.18 3.17 -1.79
CA HIS A 21 21.54 3.31 -0.39
C HIS A 21 22.38 2.11 0.08
N ASN A 22 23.54 2.40 0.66
CA ASN A 22 24.42 1.36 1.21
C ASN A 22 23.93 0.86 2.59
N HIS A 23 23.30 1.74 3.38
CA HIS A 23 22.90 1.42 4.74
C HIS A 23 21.42 1.13 4.86
N LEU A 24 21.08 0.15 5.71
CA LEU A 24 19.70 -0.27 5.96
C LEU A 24 18.83 0.88 6.52
N ARG A 25 19.44 1.83 7.24
CA ARG A 25 18.73 3.00 7.79
C ARG A 25 18.10 3.84 6.68
N GLU A 26 18.89 4.21 5.67
CA GLU A 26 18.43 5.02 4.53
C GLU A 26 17.39 4.25 3.71
N LYS A 27 17.65 2.96 3.44
CA LYS A 27 16.66 2.08 2.77
C LYS A 27 15.32 2.08 3.51
N THR A 28 15.36 1.94 4.85
CA THR A 28 14.16 1.95 5.69
C THR A 28 13.41 3.27 5.61
N LEU A 29 14.11 4.41 5.66
CA LEU A 29 13.49 5.74 5.58
C LEU A 29 12.83 5.96 4.22
N THR A 30 13.49 5.63 3.12
CA THR A 30 12.93 5.73 1.75
C THR A 30 11.65 4.89 1.60
N ILE A 31 11.67 3.63 2.05
CA ILE A 31 10.49 2.77 2.03
C ILE A 31 9.37 3.36 2.90
N GLY A 32 9.72 3.95 4.04
CA GLY A 32 8.79 4.65 4.93
C GLY A 32 8.11 5.86 4.25
N MET A 33 8.82 6.62 3.43
CA MET A 33 8.25 7.71 2.65
C MET A 33 7.22 7.20 1.62
N ILE A 34 7.52 6.08 0.95
CA ILE A 34 6.58 5.43 0.02
C ILE A 34 5.32 4.96 0.77
N ALA A 35 5.47 4.32 1.94
CA ALA A 35 4.35 3.92 2.79
C ALA A 35 3.46 5.11 3.17
N ARG A 36 4.08 6.25 3.50
CA ARG A 36 3.39 7.49 3.80
C ARG A 36 2.64 8.04 2.60
N ALA A 37 3.29 8.14 1.42
CA ALA A 37 2.66 8.57 0.18
C ALA A 37 1.45 7.70 -0.16
N ALA A 38 1.62 6.38 -0.17
CA ALA A 38 0.55 5.42 -0.44
C ALA A 38 -0.65 5.63 0.50
N SER A 39 -0.40 5.86 1.78
CA SER A 39 -1.46 6.07 2.77
C SER A 39 -2.14 7.43 2.66
N ILE A 40 -1.39 8.51 2.39
CA ILE A 40 -1.93 9.86 2.22
C ILE A 40 -2.91 9.88 1.04
N TYR A 41 -2.53 9.26 -0.07
CA TYR A 41 -3.31 9.26 -1.30
C TYR A 41 -4.23 8.04 -1.47
N ARG A 42 -4.41 7.24 -0.42
CA ARG A 42 -5.35 6.11 -0.39
C ARG A 42 -5.08 5.07 -1.47
N VAL A 43 -3.81 4.75 -1.71
CA VAL A 43 -3.39 3.65 -2.58
C VAL A 43 -3.84 2.33 -1.98
N GLU A 44 -4.36 1.41 -2.80
CA GLU A 44 -4.87 0.11 -2.31
C GLU A 44 -3.88 -1.04 -2.51
N ASP A 45 -3.06 -1.00 -3.57
CA ASP A 45 -2.09 -2.05 -3.87
C ASP A 45 -0.73 -1.48 -4.24
N ILE A 46 0.34 -2.13 -3.79
CA ILE A 46 1.72 -1.84 -4.19
C ILE A 46 2.32 -3.12 -4.75
N TYR A 47 2.68 -3.11 -6.02
CA TYR A 47 3.34 -4.21 -6.71
C TYR A 47 4.83 -3.93 -6.84
N ILE A 48 5.66 -4.83 -6.34
CA ILE A 48 7.10 -4.77 -6.45
C ILE A 48 7.49 -5.68 -7.62
N PHE A 49 7.93 -5.12 -8.73
CA PHE A 49 8.37 -5.89 -9.89
C PHE A 49 9.89 -6.07 -9.91
N LYS A 50 10.33 -7.13 -10.58
CA LYS A 50 11.74 -7.54 -10.56
C LYS A 50 12.64 -6.53 -11.26
N ASP A 51 13.73 -6.17 -10.60
CA ASP A 51 14.88 -5.42 -11.13
C ASP A 51 16.16 -5.87 -10.41
N ILE A 52 17.31 -5.38 -10.80
CA ILE A 52 18.62 -5.74 -10.24
C ILE A 52 19.29 -4.49 -9.63
N PRO A 53 19.74 -4.57 -8.36
CA PRO A 53 19.64 -5.71 -7.44
C PRO A 53 18.21 -5.89 -6.88
N ASP A 54 17.89 -7.13 -6.48
CA ASP A 54 16.56 -7.47 -5.98
C ASP A 54 16.44 -7.29 -4.46
N GLU A 55 15.82 -6.21 -4.04
CA GLU A 55 15.48 -5.88 -2.64
C GLU A 55 13.99 -6.09 -2.33
N SER A 56 13.27 -6.85 -3.17
CA SER A 56 11.80 -6.98 -3.08
C SER A 56 11.31 -7.47 -1.71
N VAL A 57 12.04 -8.39 -1.08
CA VAL A 57 11.70 -8.93 0.24
C VAL A 57 11.82 -7.86 1.32
N LEU A 58 12.92 -7.08 1.31
CA LEU A 58 13.13 -5.98 2.25
C LEU A 58 12.03 -4.92 2.12
N ILE A 59 11.74 -4.50 0.89
CA ILE A 59 10.73 -3.49 0.59
C ILE A 59 9.34 -3.97 1.06
N ARG A 60 8.96 -5.20 0.70
CA ARG A 60 7.68 -5.81 1.14
C ARG A 60 7.58 -5.85 2.65
N ASP A 61 8.62 -6.32 3.33
CA ASP A 61 8.58 -6.56 4.77
C ASP A 61 8.46 -5.25 5.56
N ILE A 62 9.19 -4.20 5.15
CA ILE A 62 9.08 -2.87 5.79
C ILE A 62 7.72 -2.24 5.49
N LEU A 63 7.22 -2.30 4.24
CA LEU A 63 5.89 -1.78 3.89
C LEU A 63 4.80 -2.47 4.70
N ASN A 64 4.83 -3.81 4.81
CA ASN A 64 3.86 -4.57 5.61
C ASN A 64 3.97 -4.26 7.11
N TYR A 65 5.20 -4.09 7.63
CA TYR A 65 5.39 -3.70 9.02
C TYR A 65 4.77 -2.34 9.34
N VAL A 66 4.96 -1.36 8.46
CA VAL A 66 4.42 -0.01 8.65
C VAL A 66 2.89 0.00 8.53
N GLU A 67 2.34 -0.77 7.59
CA GLU A 67 0.90 -0.94 7.37
C GLU A 67 0.22 -1.65 8.56
N THR A 68 0.94 -2.52 9.27
CA THR A 68 0.39 -3.22 10.43
C THR A 68 0.13 -2.26 11.59
N PRO A 69 -1.09 -2.26 12.21
CA PRO A 69 -1.39 -1.49 13.40
C PRO A 69 -0.38 -1.72 14.52
N GLN A 70 0.04 -0.65 15.20
CA GLN A 70 1.14 -0.71 16.18
C GLN A 70 0.94 -1.80 17.26
N TYR A 71 -0.29 -1.99 17.73
CA TYR A 71 -0.60 -2.96 18.79
C TYR A 71 -0.49 -4.42 18.33
N LEU A 72 -0.45 -4.68 17.01
CA LEU A 72 -0.28 -6.01 16.43
C LEU A 72 1.16 -6.31 16.00
N ARG A 73 2.03 -5.29 15.85
CA ARG A 73 3.37 -5.45 15.27
C ARG A 73 4.20 -6.52 15.99
N LYS A 74 4.28 -6.45 17.31
CA LYS A 74 5.05 -7.43 18.10
C LYS A 74 4.55 -8.87 17.99
N LYS A 75 3.28 -9.06 17.64
CA LYS A 75 2.65 -10.39 17.52
C LYS A 75 2.74 -10.96 16.11
N LEU A 76 2.76 -10.09 15.10
CA LEU A 76 2.75 -10.48 13.68
C LEU A 76 4.15 -10.47 13.06
N HIS A 77 5.08 -9.70 13.61
CA HIS A 77 6.44 -9.56 13.08
C HIS A 77 7.45 -10.00 14.13
N SER A 78 8.23 -11.02 13.81
CA SER A 78 9.38 -11.45 14.61
C SER A 78 10.48 -10.38 14.57
N ILE A 79 11.32 -10.36 15.60
CA ILE A 79 12.51 -9.51 15.64
C ILE A 79 13.50 -10.00 14.57
N ARG A 80 13.86 -9.15 13.61
CA ARG A 80 14.80 -9.45 12.54
C ARG A 80 15.69 -8.23 12.27
N LYS A 81 16.87 -8.47 11.68
CA LYS A 81 17.85 -7.41 11.34
C LYS A 81 17.24 -6.35 10.41
N GLU A 82 16.38 -6.76 9.49
CA GLU A 82 15.69 -5.88 8.54
C GLU A 82 14.80 -4.84 9.22
N PHE A 83 14.37 -5.09 10.46
CA PHE A 83 13.53 -4.18 11.25
C PHE A 83 14.31 -3.31 12.24
N SER A 84 15.65 -3.29 12.19
CA SER A 84 16.46 -2.53 13.17
C SER A 84 16.14 -1.03 13.18
N TYR A 85 15.69 -0.47 12.06
CA TYR A 85 15.43 0.97 11.93
C TYR A 85 13.95 1.35 11.76
N VAL A 86 13.02 0.38 11.83
CA VAL A 86 11.59 0.68 11.67
C VAL A 86 11.00 1.55 12.78
N GLY A 87 11.70 1.66 13.91
CA GLY A 87 11.35 2.59 14.98
C GLY A 87 11.47 4.07 14.60
N LEU A 88 12.25 4.40 13.56
CA LEU A 88 12.38 5.75 13.01
C LEU A 88 11.16 6.15 12.16
N LEU A 89 10.35 5.18 11.71
CA LEU A 89 9.24 5.42 10.81
C LEU A 89 8.03 5.98 11.54
N GLN A 90 7.47 7.03 10.96
CA GLN A 90 6.26 7.64 11.51
C GLN A 90 5.04 6.72 11.33
N PRO A 91 4.14 6.64 12.32
CA PRO A 91 2.88 5.91 12.20
C PRO A 91 2.02 6.46 11.06
N LEU A 92 1.39 5.57 10.28
CA LEU A 92 0.53 5.98 9.16
C LEU A 92 -0.73 6.72 9.61
N ARG A 93 -1.29 6.38 10.77
CA ARG A 93 -2.51 6.98 11.33
C ARG A 93 -3.73 6.88 10.43
N THR A 94 -3.82 5.84 9.68
CA THR A 94 -4.99 5.49 8.87
C THR A 94 -6.15 4.97 9.74
N PRO A 95 -7.38 4.87 9.23
CA PRO A 95 -8.54 4.42 10.03
C PRO A 95 -8.35 3.08 10.75
N HIS A 96 -7.58 2.15 10.17
CA HIS A 96 -7.28 0.86 10.81
C HIS A 96 -6.13 0.91 11.84
N HIS A 97 -5.57 2.10 12.12
CA HIS A 97 -4.56 2.36 13.17
C HIS A 97 -5.15 3.13 14.36
N PRO A 98 -6.18 2.62 15.03
CA PRO A 98 -6.81 3.33 16.14
C PRO A 98 -5.88 3.43 17.34
N ARG A 99 -6.04 4.50 18.14
CA ARG A 99 -5.26 4.75 19.36
C ARG A 99 -5.93 4.26 20.62
N GLU A 100 -7.25 4.03 20.56
CA GLU A 100 -8.02 3.64 21.73
C GLU A 100 -7.57 2.29 22.27
N LYS A 101 -7.27 2.24 23.58
CA LYS A 101 -6.77 1.06 24.28
C LYS A 101 -7.78 0.49 25.31
N HIS A 102 -8.88 1.19 25.54
CA HIS A 102 -9.89 0.78 26.52
C HIS A 102 -11.17 0.33 25.84
N SER A 103 -11.61 -0.89 26.16
CA SER A 103 -12.83 -1.48 25.59
C SER A 103 -14.10 -0.65 25.83
N ARG A 104 -14.18 0.07 26.96
CA ARG A 104 -15.32 0.95 27.31
C ARG A 104 -15.55 2.10 26.32
N ASN A 105 -14.49 2.54 25.65
CA ASN A 105 -14.53 3.68 24.71
C ASN A 105 -14.78 3.24 23.26
N LEU A 106 -14.88 1.94 23.01
CA LEU A 106 -15.18 1.42 21.69
C LEU A 106 -16.60 1.75 21.27
N ARG A 107 -16.80 1.95 19.98
CA ARG A 107 -18.13 2.25 19.42
C ARG A 107 -18.75 1.02 18.80
N LYS A 108 -20.06 0.89 18.91
CA LYS A 108 -20.83 -0.09 18.13
C LYS A 108 -20.59 0.15 16.64
N ASN A 109 -20.43 -0.92 15.88
CA ASN A 109 -20.10 -0.92 14.44
C ASN A 109 -18.70 -0.40 14.08
N GLU A 110 -17.82 -0.15 15.05
CA GLU A 110 -16.41 0.16 14.80
C GLU A 110 -15.71 -1.08 14.21
N TYR A 111 -14.85 -0.83 13.20
CA TYR A 111 -13.99 -1.86 12.64
C TYR A 111 -12.63 -1.82 13.31
N ARG A 112 -12.05 -3.00 13.52
CA ARG A 112 -10.69 -3.15 14.04
C ARG A 112 -9.95 -4.31 13.40
N GLU A 113 -8.66 -4.10 13.15
CA GLU A 113 -7.74 -5.21 12.91
C GLU A 113 -7.48 -5.94 14.22
N GLY A 114 -7.31 -7.25 14.14
CA GLY A 114 -6.99 -8.07 15.30
C GLY A 114 -6.15 -9.27 14.94
N ILE A 115 -5.74 -10.00 15.96
CA ILE A 115 -5.11 -11.31 15.84
C ILE A 115 -5.95 -12.35 16.59
N LEU A 116 -6.22 -13.48 15.97
CA LEU A 116 -6.91 -14.58 16.61
C LEU A 116 -5.97 -15.22 17.64
N VAL A 117 -6.31 -15.10 18.93
CA VAL A 117 -5.44 -15.56 20.04
C VAL A 117 -5.74 -17.01 20.39
N THR A 118 -7.02 -17.36 20.51
CA THR A 118 -7.42 -18.71 20.93
C THR A 118 -8.87 -19.01 20.59
N ARG A 119 -9.21 -20.31 20.59
CA ARG A 119 -10.58 -20.83 20.44
C ARG A 119 -10.97 -21.63 21.67
N LYS A 120 -12.14 -21.34 22.23
CA LYS A 120 -12.66 -22.09 23.37
C LYS A 120 -14.17 -22.34 23.21
N ARG A 121 -14.60 -23.59 23.32
CA ARG A 121 -16.05 -23.99 23.30
C ARG A 121 -16.83 -23.40 22.13
N GLY A 122 -16.22 -23.41 20.91
CA GLY A 122 -16.86 -22.86 19.69
C GLY A 122 -16.78 -21.33 19.52
N ASP A 123 -16.21 -20.61 20.47
CA ASP A 123 -15.98 -19.17 20.41
C ASP A 123 -14.53 -18.86 20.03
N ASN A 124 -14.33 -17.82 19.26
CA ASN A 124 -13.02 -17.28 18.89
C ASN A 124 -12.74 -16.02 19.72
N TYR A 125 -11.53 -15.88 20.21
CA TYR A 125 -11.10 -14.74 20.99
C TYR A 125 -10.01 -13.98 20.23
N VAL A 126 -10.31 -12.73 19.91
CA VAL A 126 -9.48 -11.87 19.06
C VAL A 126 -8.95 -10.70 19.89
N ASP A 127 -7.62 -10.51 19.85
CA ASP A 127 -6.99 -9.31 20.39
C ASP A 127 -7.07 -8.20 19.34
N ILE A 128 -7.80 -7.15 19.64
CA ILE A 128 -8.02 -5.96 18.82
C ILE A 128 -7.31 -4.71 19.36
N GLY A 129 -6.31 -4.89 20.22
CA GLY A 129 -5.47 -3.82 20.77
C GLY A 129 -6.10 -3.06 21.93
N VAL A 130 -7.08 -3.64 22.62
CA VAL A 130 -7.69 -3.08 23.84
C VAL A 130 -7.53 -4.05 25.02
N ASN A 131 -7.86 -3.59 26.22
CA ASN A 131 -7.68 -4.35 27.47
C ASN A 131 -8.58 -5.59 27.63
N ARG A 132 -9.47 -5.89 26.67
CA ARG A 132 -10.33 -7.08 26.65
C ARG A 132 -10.33 -7.73 25.27
N LEU A 133 -10.39 -9.06 25.22
CA LEU A 133 -10.52 -9.78 23.97
C LEU A 133 -11.93 -9.68 23.40
N LEU A 134 -12.04 -9.56 22.08
CA LEU A 134 -13.32 -9.57 21.36
C LEU A 134 -13.73 -11.03 21.12
N LYS A 135 -14.93 -11.40 21.55
CA LYS A 135 -15.53 -12.70 21.34
C LYS A 135 -16.28 -12.74 20.02
N ILE A 136 -15.99 -13.74 19.18
CA ILE A 136 -16.62 -13.91 17.88
C ILE A 136 -17.05 -15.37 17.71
N LYS A 137 -18.33 -15.59 17.39
CA LYS A 137 -18.84 -16.91 17.06
C LYS A 137 -18.62 -17.28 15.60
N GLY A 138 -18.55 -18.57 15.31
CA GLY A 138 -18.51 -19.13 13.96
C GLY A 138 -17.12 -19.51 13.47
N LYS A 139 -17.04 -19.78 12.16
CA LYS A 139 -15.80 -20.24 11.50
C LYS A 139 -14.74 -19.12 11.50
N ALA A 140 -13.51 -19.47 11.81
CA ALA A 140 -12.38 -18.55 11.87
C ALA A 140 -11.13 -19.14 11.17
N PRO A 141 -10.18 -18.32 10.75
CA PRO A 141 -8.87 -18.75 10.27
C PRO A 141 -8.04 -19.38 11.42
N SER A 142 -6.80 -19.75 11.17
CA SER A 142 -5.89 -20.32 12.17
C SER A 142 -5.58 -19.33 13.29
N GLU A 143 -5.28 -19.82 14.48
CA GLU A 143 -4.70 -19.00 15.57
C GLU A 143 -3.42 -18.31 15.09
N GLY A 144 -3.17 -17.10 15.57
CA GLY A 144 -2.10 -16.25 15.08
C GLY A 144 -2.40 -15.48 13.79
N SER A 145 -3.52 -15.77 13.10
CA SER A 145 -3.89 -15.03 11.88
C SER A 145 -4.37 -13.62 12.19
N ARG A 146 -3.94 -12.66 11.35
CA ARG A 146 -4.52 -11.30 11.31
C ARG A 146 -5.92 -11.37 10.73
N VAL A 147 -6.85 -10.70 11.37
CA VAL A 147 -8.27 -10.68 11.01
C VAL A 147 -8.84 -9.26 11.14
N THR A 148 -9.81 -8.97 10.30
CA THR A 148 -10.58 -7.72 10.43
C THR A 148 -11.92 -8.04 11.11
N THR A 149 -12.29 -7.23 12.08
CA THR A 149 -13.47 -7.44 12.93
C THR A 149 -14.37 -6.21 12.96
N GLN A 150 -15.64 -6.42 13.23
CA GLN A 150 -16.60 -5.38 13.54
C GLN A 150 -17.18 -5.61 14.95
N ILE A 151 -17.21 -4.55 15.75
CA ILE A 151 -17.75 -4.58 17.10
C ILE A 151 -19.27 -4.50 17.02
N LEU A 152 -19.96 -5.49 17.56
CA LEU A 152 -21.43 -5.52 17.63
C LEU A 152 -21.92 -5.02 18.99
N ASP A 153 -21.21 -5.39 20.05
CA ASP A 153 -21.48 -4.95 21.42
C ASP A 153 -20.16 -4.68 22.15
N ASN A 154 -19.94 -3.44 22.53
CA ASN A 154 -18.71 -3.02 23.21
C ASN A 154 -18.72 -3.33 24.73
N LYS A 155 -19.89 -3.46 25.35
CA LYS A 155 -20.01 -3.82 26.77
C LYS A 155 -19.75 -5.30 26.99
N LEU A 156 -20.33 -6.15 26.15
CA LEU A 156 -20.16 -7.59 26.20
C LEU A 156 -18.89 -8.07 25.42
N MET A 157 -18.25 -7.16 24.67
CA MET A 157 -17.12 -7.46 23.78
C MET A 157 -17.44 -8.57 22.78
N ILE A 158 -18.56 -8.41 22.07
CA ILE A 158 -19.02 -9.32 21.03
C ILE A 158 -18.82 -8.65 19.66
N GLY A 159 -18.32 -9.42 18.70
CA GLY A 159 -18.09 -8.96 17.34
C GLY A 159 -18.31 -10.02 16.28
N ARG A 160 -17.97 -9.67 15.04
CA ARG A 160 -17.96 -10.59 13.89
C ARG A 160 -16.74 -10.37 13.03
N PHE A 161 -16.32 -11.40 12.28
CA PHE A 161 -15.34 -11.25 11.21
C PHE A 161 -15.95 -10.50 10.03
N VAL A 162 -15.15 -9.67 9.39
CA VAL A 162 -15.58 -8.88 8.21
C VAL A 162 -14.48 -8.96 7.14
N SER A 163 -14.88 -9.13 5.89
CA SER A 163 -13.95 -8.96 4.78
C SER A 163 -13.60 -7.47 4.62
N GLN A 164 -12.32 -7.15 4.43
CA GLN A 164 -11.86 -5.78 4.14
C GLN A 164 -12.53 -5.18 2.91
N THR A 165 -13.00 -6.01 1.95
CA THR A 165 -13.71 -5.55 0.76
C THR A 165 -15.05 -4.89 1.08
N LYS A 166 -15.68 -5.24 2.23
CA LYS A 166 -16.96 -4.67 2.69
C LYS A 166 -16.80 -3.37 3.46
N ILE A 167 -15.57 -2.97 3.80
CA ILE A 167 -15.29 -1.73 4.53
C ILE A 167 -15.20 -0.58 3.53
N GLN A 168 -16.03 0.44 3.70
CA GLN A 168 -16.02 1.64 2.84
C GLN A 168 -14.86 2.59 3.17
N GLN A 169 -14.38 2.57 4.41
CA GLN A 169 -13.25 3.38 4.83
C GLN A 169 -11.95 2.89 4.20
N TYR A 170 -11.00 3.80 3.95
CA TYR A 170 -9.66 3.41 3.55
C TYR A 170 -9.02 2.54 4.63
N TRP A 171 -8.59 1.33 4.25
CA TRP A 171 -8.16 0.30 5.20
C TRP A 171 -6.70 -0.15 4.97
N GLY A 172 -5.84 0.79 4.54
CA GLY A 172 -4.45 0.54 4.21
C GLY A 172 -4.25 0.01 2.79
N TYR A 173 -3.03 -0.40 2.50
CA TYR A 173 -2.62 -0.98 1.21
C TYR A 173 -2.17 -2.43 1.38
N LYS A 174 -2.12 -3.16 0.27
CA LYS A 174 -1.56 -4.52 0.20
C LYS A 174 -0.28 -4.49 -0.61
N VAL A 175 0.70 -5.31 -0.22
CA VAL A 175 1.99 -5.40 -0.90
C VAL A 175 2.14 -6.75 -1.59
N HIS A 176 2.48 -6.71 -2.88
CA HIS A 176 2.62 -7.88 -3.74
C HIS A 176 4.01 -7.91 -4.38
N ILE A 177 4.71 -9.03 -4.29
CA ILE A 177 5.92 -9.25 -5.10
C ILE A 177 5.47 -9.88 -6.42
N ASN A 178 5.66 -9.17 -7.52
CA ASN A 178 5.40 -9.70 -8.86
C ASN A 178 6.58 -10.53 -9.34
N LYS A 179 6.44 -11.86 -9.26
CA LYS A 179 7.45 -12.82 -9.73
C LYS A 179 7.36 -13.11 -11.24
N GLY A 180 6.27 -12.70 -11.88
CA GLY A 180 6.03 -12.93 -13.31
C GLY A 180 6.49 -11.75 -14.19
N LYS A 181 6.21 -11.87 -15.49
CA LYS A 181 6.42 -10.77 -16.45
C LYS A 181 5.60 -9.55 -16.05
N PHE A 182 6.15 -8.36 -16.28
CA PHE A 182 5.45 -7.12 -16.02
C PHE A 182 4.21 -6.95 -16.92
N SER A 183 4.29 -7.41 -18.15
CA SER A 183 3.17 -7.42 -19.11
C SER A 183 1.93 -8.15 -18.59
N LYS A 184 2.12 -9.27 -17.86
CA LYS A 184 1.01 -10.00 -17.23
C LYS A 184 0.39 -9.19 -16.07
N LEU A 185 1.20 -8.47 -15.31
CA LEU A 185 0.71 -7.59 -14.25
C LEU A 185 -0.09 -6.42 -14.83
N SER A 186 0.52 -5.68 -15.77
CA SER A 186 -0.07 -4.47 -16.37
C SER A 186 -1.38 -4.78 -17.10
N GLY A 187 -1.47 -5.94 -17.77
CA GLY A 187 -2.67 -6.38 -18.48
C GLY A 187 -3.92 -6.55 -17.59
N ASN A 188 -3.77 -6.59 -16.26
CA ASN A 188 -4.90 -6.62 -15.33
C ASN A 188 -5.51 -5.24 -15.06
N PHE A 189 -4.95 -4.17 -15.64
CA PHE A 189 -5.39 -2.80 -15.37
C PHE A 189 -5.89 -2.13 -16.65
N PRO A 190 -7.11 -1.56 -16.62
CA PRO A 190 -7.70 -0.88 -17.78
C PRO A 190 -7.08 0.50 -18.07
N LEU A 191 -6.33 1.08 -17.13
CA LEU A 191 -5.52 2.28 -17.35
C LEU A 191 -4.16 2.10 -16.71
N ARG A 192 -3.10 2.26 -17.52
CA ARG A 192 -1.71 2.00 -17.18
C ARG A 192 -0.86 3.22 -17.48
N VAL A 193 -0.21 3.73 -16.45
CA VAL A 193 0.59 4.97 -16.53
C VAL A 193 2.03 4.66 -16.18
N ALA A 194 2.95 4.95 -17.07
CA ALA A 194 4.38 5.04 -16.78
C ALA A 194 4.74 6.48 -16.40
N THR A 195 5.56 6.66 -15.38
CA THR A 195 6.15 7.97 -15.07
C THR A 195 7.56 8.05 -15.61
N SER A 196 7.87 9.12 -16.34
CA SER A 196 9.17 9.31 -16.98
C SER A 196 9.47 10.80 -17.15
N ARG A 197 10.72 11.17 -16.96
CA ARG A 197 11.19 12.53 -17.30
C ARG A 197 11.04 12.82 -18.80
N GLU A 198 11.18 11.80 -19.65
CA GLU A 198 11.10 11.88 -21.10
C GLU A 198 9.67 11.71 -21.64
N GLY A 199 8.70 11.46 -20.74
CA GLY A 199 7.30 11.29 -21.10
C GLY A 199 6.62 12.57 -21.55
N ILE A 200 5.41 12.42 -22.10
CA ILE A 200 4.57 13.53 -22.50
C ILE A 200 4.19 14.33 -21.25
N ARG A 201 4.25 15.66 -21.35
CA ARG A 201 3.81 16.55 -20.26
C ARG A 201 2.35 16.27 -19.91
N TYR A 202 2.04 16.00 -18.65
CA TYR A 202 0.67 15.74 -18.21
C TYR A 202 -0.30 16.85 -18.64
N SER A 203 0.12 18.12 -18.59
CA SER A 203 -0.72 19.26 -19.00
C SER A 203 -1.17 19.20 -20.45
N VAL A 204 -0.41 18.59 -21.35
CA VAL A 204 -0.76 18.46 -22.78
C VAL A 204 -1.88 17.45 -23.00
N VAL A 205 -1.92 16.38 -22.20
CA VAL A 205 -2.88 15.28 -22.36
C VAL A 205 -3.94 15.24 -21.28
N SER A 206 -3.98 16.24 -20.41
CA SER A 206 -4.80 16.25 -19.18
C SER A 206 -6.29 16.00 -19.43
N GLU A 207 -6.87 16.58 -20.49
CA GLU A 207 -8.29 16.37 -20.82
C GLU A 207 -8.57 14.94 -21.31
N GLN A 208 -7.72 14.42 -22.22
CA GLN A 208 -7.87 13.06 -22.70
C GLN A 208 -7.63 12.06 -21.56
N PHE A 209 -6.59 12.30 -20.75
CA PHE A 209 -6.28 11.50 -19.58
C PHE A 209 -7.44 11.49 -18.58
N ARG A 210 -8.09 12.63 -18.32
CA ARG A 210 -9.27 12.72 -17.45
C ARG A 210 -10.40 11.84 -17.95
N ARG A 211 -10.72 11.90 -19.27
CA ARG A 211 -11.76 11.05 -19.87
C ARG A 211 -11.47 9.56 -19.70
N ASP A 212 -10.22 9.15 -19.90
CA ASP A 212 -9.82 7.75 -19.75
C ASP A 212 -9.73 7.33 -18.27
N TRP A 213 -9.31 8.26 -17.41
CA TRP A 213 -9.37 8.09 -15.97
C TRP A 213 -10.81 7.84 -15.50
N GLU A 214 -11.78 8.62 -15.93
CA GLU A 214 -13.19 8.46 -15.54
C GLU A 214 -13.77 7.10 -15.94
N LYS A 215 -13.43 6.59 -17.12
CA LYS A 215 -13.88 5.29 -17.64
C LYS A 215 -13.22 4.11 -16.95
N ALA A 216 -11.96 4.28 -16.51
CA ALA A 216 -11.20 3.17 -15.93
C ALA A 216 -11.74 2.78 -14.56
N LYS A 217 -11.89 1.47 -14.30
CA LYS A 217 -12.32 0.93 -13.00
C LYS A 217 -11.18 0.90 -11.96
N LYS A 218 -9.94 0.84 -12.40
CA LYS A 218 -8.72 0.86 -11.58
C LYS A 218 -7.52 1.31 -12.41
N VAL A 219 -6.50 1.82 -11.76
CA VAL A 219 -5.32 2.40 -12.43
C VAL A 219 -4.05 1.79 -11.87
N LEU A 220 -3.08 1.48 -12.74
CA LEU A 220 -1.70 1.14 -12.39
C LEU A 220 -0.81 2.33 -12.71
N ILE A 221 0.01 2.76 -11.75
CA ILE A 221 1.01 3.81 -11.94
C ILE A 221 2.38 3.19 -11.67
N ALA A 222 3.22 3.15 -12.68
CA ALA A 222 4.55 2.55 -12.60
C ALA A 222 5.65 3.61 -12.51
N PHE A 223 6.66 3.32 -11.71
CA PHE A 223 7.82 4.16 -11.45
C PHE A 223 9.11 3.43 -11.76
N GLY A 224 10.10 4.16 -12.26
CA GLY A 224 11.47 3.67 -12.38
C GLY A 224 12.21 3.68 -11.04
N SER A 225 13.45 3.22 -11.04
CA SER A 225 14.39 3.38 -9.93
C SER A 225 15.19 4.68 -10.09
N PRO A 226 15.89 5.15 -9.03
CA PRO A 226 16.75 6.34 -9.14
C PRO A 226 17.85 6.24 -10.21
N ARG A 227 18.31 5.01 -10.49
CA ARG A 227 19.36 4.75 -11.48
C ARG A 227 18.85 4.45 -12.88
N ASN A 228 17.67 3.84 -13.00
CA ASN A 228 17.16 3.32 -14.26
C ASN A 228 15.69 3.71 -14.44
N GLY A 229 15.36 4.33 -15.58
CA GLY A 229 13.98 4.54 -15.99
C GLY A 229 13.28 3.23 -16.37
N LEU A 230 11.93 3.24 -16.43
CA LEU A 230 11.12 2.07 -16.77
C LEU A 230 11.53 1.44 -18.11
N LYS A 231 11.87 2.22 -19.14
CA LYS A 231 12.34 1.71 -20.45
C LYS A 231 13.52 0.77 -20.30
N LYS A 232 14.51 1.14 -19.48
CA LYS A 232 15.69 0.33 -19.26
C LYS A 232 15.38 -0.90 -18.41
N ILE A 233 14.61 -0.75 -17.35
CA ILE A 233 14.26 -1.86 -16.44
C ILE A 233 13.43 -2.91 -17.18
N LEU A 234 12.47 -2.49 -18.02
CA LEU A 234 11.56 -3.38 -18.74
C LEU A 234 12.03 -3.76 -20.15
N SER A 235 13.27 -3.43 -20.51
CA SER A 235 13.83 -3.76 -21.84
C SER A 235 13.85 -5.25 -22.16
N HIS A 236 13.77 -6.12 -21.15
CA HIS A 236 13.73 -7.57 -21.30
C HIS A 236 12.31 -8.13 -21.56
N GLU A 237 11.27 -7.30 -21.44
CA GLU A 237 9.91 -7.68 -21.85
C GLU A 237 9.86 -7.84 -23.39
N GLN A 238 9.01 -8.71 -23.88
CA GLN A 238 9.01 -9.16 -25.28
C GLN A 238 8.97 -8.03 -26.32
N ASN A 239 8.26 -6.92 -25.99
CA ASN A 239 8.15 -5.73 -26.82
C ASN A 239 8.73 -4.49 -26.12
N GLY A 240 9.65 -4.67 -25.16
CA GLY A 240 10.14 -3.58 -24.35
C GLY A 240 9.00 -2.93 -23.54
N ILE A 241 8.96 -1.59 -23.55
CA ILE A 241 7.90 -0.83 -22.85
C ILE A 241 6.64 -0.64 -23.72
N ASP A 242 6.75 -0.89 -25.04
CA ASP A 242 5.66 -0.63 -25.98
C ASP A 242 4.45 -1.52 -25.70
N GLY A 243 3.28 -0.89 -25.63
CA GLY A 243 2.02 -1.56 -25.31
C GLY A 243 1.84 -1.96 -23.84
N LEU A 244 2.85 -1.77 -22.98
CA LEU A 244 2.69 -2.00 -21.54
C LEU A 244 1.91 -0.90 -20.83
N PHE A 245 1.92 0.32 -21.37
CA PHE A 245 1.30 1.50 -20.80
C PHE A 245 0.45 2.24 -21.84
N ASP A 246 -0.63 2.85 -21.35
CA ASP A 246 -1.50 3.70 -22.16
C ASP A 246 -0.94 5.13 -22.22
N TYR A 247 -0.20 5.52 -21.18
CA TYR A 247 0.45 6.82 -21.08
C TYR A 247 1.85 6.68 -20.50
N GLU A 248 2.82 7.39 -21.08
CA GLU A 248 4.12 7.69 -20.48
C GLU A 248 4.14 9.19 -20.17
N LEU A 249 4.07 9.56 -18.88
CA LEU A 249 3.83 10.93 -18.45
C LEU A 249 5.02 11.53 -17.69
N ASN A 250 5.36 12.76 -18.06
CA ASN A 250 6.18 13.63 -17.24
C ASN A 250 5.27 14.43 -16.29
N MET A 251 5.32 14.08 -15.02
CA MET A 251 4.53 14.68 -13.95
C MET A 251 5.27 15.82 -13.24
N ILE A 252 6.59 15.94 -13.43
CA ILE A 252 7.43 16.97 -12.78
C ILE A 252 8.18 17.71 -13.89
N LEU A 253 7.57 18.79 -14.36
CA LEU A 253 8.14 19.62 -15.43
C LEU A 253 9.31 20.45 -14.91
N ASN A 254 10.31 20.65 -15.79
CA ASN A 254 11.44 21.55 -15.53
C ASN A 254 12.09 21.29 -14.16
N GLN A 255 12.27 20.02 -13.80
CA GLN A 255 12.90 19.64 -12.54
C GLN A 255 14.28 20.32 -12.38
N GLY A 256 14.52 20.95 -11.23
CA GLY A 256 15.76 21.65 -10.92
C GLY A 256 16.93 20.73 -10.54
N THR A 257 16.66 19.43 -10.36
CA THR A 257 17.64 18.40 -10.02
C THR A 257 17.91 17.48 -11.19
N ALA A 258 19.10 16.91 -11.29
CA ALA A 258 19.43 15.95 -12.33
C ALA A 258 18.52 14.70 -12.27
N THR A 259 18.13 14.30 -11.06
CA THR A 259 17.30 13.12 -10.81
C THR A 259 16.26 13.45 -9.75
N VAL A 260 15.03 13.03 -9.96
CA VAL A 260 13.96 12.96 -8.95
C VAL A 260 13.95 11.53 -8.42
N ARG A 261 13.96 11.37 -7.11
CA ARG A 261 13.92 10.06 -6.46
C ARG A 261 12.54 9.42 -6.60
N THR A 262 12.47 8.10 -6.53
CA THR A 262 11.21 7.37 -6.73
C THR A 262 10.13 7.78 -5.72
N GLU A 263 10.49 7.94 -4.44
CA GLU A 263 9.56 8.38 -3.38
C GLU A 263 9.04 9.81 -3.60
N GLU A 264 9.87 10.71 -4.14
CA GLU A 264 9.48 12.08 -4.50
C GLU A 264 8.55 12.07 -5.72
N ALA A 265 8.89 11.29 -6.75
CA ALA A 265 8.06 11.11 -7.93
C ALA A 265 6.68 10.52 -7.58
N ILE A 266 6.62 9.56 -6.66
CA ILE A 266 5.36 9.00 -6.15
C ILE A 266 4.52 10.08 -5.50
N HIS A 267 5.09 10.89 -4.59
CA HIS A 267 4.37 11.98 -3.94
C HIS A 267 3.83 13.00 -4.95
N ALA A 268 4.69 13.48 -5.86
CA ALA A 268 4.30 14.48 -6.87
C ALA A 268 3.20 13.95 -7.80
N THR A 269 3.37 12.74 -8.33
CA THR A 269 2.39 12.11 -9.21
C THR A 269 1.05 11.90 -8.52
N LEU A 270 1.05 11.34 -7.33
CA LEU A 270 -0.17 11.09 -6.59
C LEU A 270 -0.87 12.39 -6.16
N ALA A 271 -0.13 13.47 -5.86
CA ALA A 271 -0.70 14.78 -5.55
C ALA A 271 -1.47 15.35 -6.74
N ILE A 272 -0.89 15.27 -7.95
CA ILE A 272 -1.53 15.72 -9.19
C ILE A 272 -2.78 14.88 -9.48
N LEU A 273 -2.65 13.55 -9.47
CA LEU A 273 -3.75 12.64 -9.79
C LEU A 273 -4.85 12.63 -8.72
N ASN A 274 -4.55 13.05 -7.49
CA ASN A 274 -5.56 13.21 -6.46
C ASN A 274 -6.60 14.29 -6.79
N GLN A 275 -6.27 15.25 -7.64
CA GLN A 275 -7.20 16.28 -8.13
C GLN A 275 -8.27 15.70 -9.08
N LEU A 276 -8.05 14.49 -9.61
CA LEU A 276 -9.02 13.78 -10.46
C LEU A 276 -10.06 12.98 -9.66
N ASP A 277 -9.87 12.85 -8.34
CA ASP A 277 -10.80 12.14 -7.46
C ASP A 277 -11.92 13.09 -7.09
N THR A 278 -12.90 13.23 -7.98
CA THR A 278 -14.13 13.95 -7.68
C THR A 278 -14.97 13.13 -6.71
N GLU A 279 -15.29 13.70 -5.56
CA GLU A 279 -16.10 13.10 -4.50
C GLU A 279 -17.49 12.64 -4.97
#